data_046ab1a15803256974cf1fd627e2e21c
#
_entry.id   046ab1a15803256974cf1fd627e2e21c
#
_cell.length_a   1.000
_cell.length_b   1.000
_cell.length_c   1.000
_cell.angle_alpha   90.00
_cell.angle_beta   90.00
_cell.angle_gamma   90.00
#
_symmetry.space_group_name_H-M   'P 1'
#
loop_
_entity.id
_entity.type
_entity.pdbx_description
1 polymer ?
#
loop_
_entity_poly.entity_id
_entity_poly.type
_entity_poly.pdbx_seq_one_letter_code
_entity_poly.pdbx_strand_id
1 'polypeptide(L)'
;MKTIERHRYKGNKIVGTRRVTFEPYSFSEVNMCLVMGLIQKNLTPDLLKHKKLMFRGDSNNNKYYGHCYHSSQALYYLMDTLELVSMSGEDYRGEKHWWLQHNDNIYDCTAEQYYERGKLPPYHNGKKSKWYGWKQRPQQISLDLIVRVLGNDNVQDTAL
;
A
#
# COMPACT_ATOMS: atom_id res chain seq x y z
N MET A 1 16.56 -0.42 -12.75
CA MET A 1 15.28 -1.19 -12.83
C MET A 1 15.08 -1.95 -11.54
N LYS A 2 13.84 -2.01 -11.10
CA LYS A 2 13.45 -2.74 -9.89
C LYS A 2 12.51 -3.86 -10.29
N THR A 3 12.74 -5.07 -9.77
CA THR A 3 11.86 -6.22 -9.98
C THR A 3 11.31 -6.68 -8.65
N ILE A 4 10.00 -6.80 -8.56
CA ILE A 4 9.30 -7.31 -7.39
C ILE A 4 8.69 -8.65 -7.78
N GLU A 5 8.92 -9.67 -6.96
CA GLU A 5 8.38 -11.01 -7.19
C GLU A 5 7.42 -11.39 -6.07
N ARG A 6 6.32 -12.03 -6.45
CA ARG A 6 5.38 -12.65 -5.53
C ARG A 6 5.18 -14.11 -5.96
N HIS A 7 5.48 -15.02 -5.06
CA HIS A 7 5.34 -16.45 -5.31
C HIS A 7 4.01 -16.99 -4.81
N ARG A 8 3.44 -17.91 -5.56
CA ARG A 8 2.33 -18.72 -5.11
C ARG A 8 2.89 -20.07 -4.69
N TYR A 9 2.49 -20.52 -3.51
CA TYR A 9 2.98 -21.77 -2.92
C TYR A 9 1.89 -22.82 -2.85
N LYS A 10 2.30 -24.08 -3.03
CA LYS A 10 1.53 -25.26 -2.67
C LYS A 10 2.38 -26.04 -1.66
N GLY A 11 2.01 -25.96 -0.37
CA GLY A 11 2.91 -26.36 0.71
C GLY A 11 4.16 -25.49 0.73
N ASN A 12 5.34 -26.11 0.65
CA ASN A 12 6.62 -25.41 0.59
C ASN A 12 7.15 -25.21 -0.83
N LYS A 13 6.38 -25.64 -1.84
CA LYS A 13 6.80 -25.60 -3.23
C LYS A 13 6.23 -24.36 -3.92
N ILE A 14 7.08 -23.66 -4.67
CA ILE A 14 6.65 -22.53 -5.51
C ILE A 14 5.98 -23.13 -6.76
N VAL A 15 4.72 -22.76 -7.00
CA VAL A 15 3.94 -23.24 -8.15
C VAL A 15 3.64 -22.13 -9.15
N GLY A 16 3.99 -20.91 -8.84
CA GLY A 16 3.84 -19.75 -9.74
C GLY A 16 4.54 -18.55 -9.20
N THR A 17 4.92 -17.63 -10.10
CA THR A 17 5.59 -16.37 -9.73
C THR A 17 5.05 -15.25 -10.61
N ARG A 18 4.63 -14.16 -9.97
CA ARG A 18 4.36 -12.90 -10.65
C ARG A 18 5.58 -12.00 -10.50
N ARG A 19 6.05 -11.42 -11.60
CA ARG A 19 7.15 -10.45 -11.60
C ARG A 19 6.66 -9.12 -12.14
N VAL A 20 6.92 -8.07 -11.40
CA VAL A 20 6.61 -6.69 -11.82
C VAL A 20 7.93 -5.95 -11.86
N THR A 21 8.32 -5.50 -13.05
CA THR A 21 9.59 -4.80 -13.28
C THR A 21 9.31 -3.39 -13.78
N PHE A 22 9.94 -2.41 -13.16
CA PHE A 22 9.72 -1.00 -13.46
C PHE A 22 10.91 -0.15 -13.01
N GLU A 23 10.95 1.10 -13.47
CA GLU A 23 11.89 2.09 -12.98
C GLU A 23 11.30 2.75 -11.73
N PRO A 24 11.93 2.61 -10.56
CA PRO A 24 11.39 3.21 -9.33
C PRO A 24 11.60 4.73 -9.35
N TYR A 25 10.78 5.43 -8.56
CA TYR A 25 10.93 6.87 -8.37
C TYR A 25 12.07 7.15 -7.40
N SER A 26 12.91 8.14 -7.73
CA SER A 26 13.95 8.63 -6.81
C SER A 26 13.32 9.13 -5.52
N PHE A 27 13.94 8.81 -4.39
CA PHE A 27 13.43 9.21 -3.09
C PHE A 27 13.69 10.69 -2.85
N SER A 28 12.63 11.47 -2.87
CA SER A 28 12.62 12.91 -2.56
C SER A 28 11.25 13.29 -2.03
N GLU A 29 11.17 14.41 -1.33
CA GLU A 29 9.88 14.92 -0.82
C GLU A 29 8.90 15.19 -1.96
N VAL A 30 9.38 15.77 -3.04
CA VAL A 30 8.56 16.06 -4.22
C VAL A 30 8.01 14.76 -4.82
N ASN A 31 8.86 13.75 -5.00
CA ASN A 31 8.43 12.48 -5.56
C ASN A 31 7.51 11.69 -4.62
N MET A 32 7.73 11.78 -3.30
CA MET A 32 6.80 11.19 -2.34
C MET A 32 5.40 11.78 -2.50
N CYS A 33 5.28 13.09 -2.56
CA CYS A 33 4.00 13.77 -2.77
C CYS A 33 3.37 13.40 -4.12
N LEU A 34 4.17 13.37 -5.18
CA LEU A 34 3.71 12.98 -6.52
C LEU A 34 3.14 11.56 -6.53
N VAL A 35 3.88 10.61 -6.01
CA VAL A 35 3.50 9.20 -6.02
C VAL A 35 2.29 8.95 -5.12
N MET A 36 2.23 9.59 -3.96
CA MET A 36 1.05 9.52 -3.09
C MET A 36 -0.20 9.99 -3.82
N GLY A 37 -0.12 11.10 -4.56
CA GLY A 37 -1.24 11.58 -5.38
C GLY A 37 -1.67 10.60 -6.45
N LEU A 38 -0.71 9.96 -7.12
CA LEU A 38 -0.98 8.92 -8.12
C LEU A 38 -1.65 7.70 -7.50
N ILE A 39 -1.19 7.29 -6.33
CA ILE A 39 -1.83 6.18 -5.59
C ILE A 39 -3.27 6.54 -5.25
N GLN A 40 -3.51 7.72 -4.70
CA GLN A 40 -4.86 8.18 -4.31
C GLN A 40 -5.84 8.17 -5.48
N LYS A 41 -5.38 8.55 -6.67
CA LYS A 41 -6.21 8.54 -7.90
C LYS A 41 -6.63 7.13 -8.30
N ASN A 42 -5.87 6.13 -7.91
CA ASN A 42 -6.07 4.74 -8.31
C ASN A 42 -6.76 3.88 -7.24
N LEU A 43 -7.14 4.47 -6.12
CA LEU A 43 -7.88 3.76 -5.08
C LEU A 43 -9.35 3.64 -5.47
N THR A 44 -9.79 2.41 -5.75
CA THR A 44 -11.14 2.10 -6.20
C THR A 44 -11.74 0.98 -5.35
N PRO A 45 -13.09 0.89 -5.25
CA PRO A 45 -13.73 -0.11 -4.39
C PRO A 45 -13.42 -1.56 -4.73
N ASP A 46 -13.08 -1.87 -5.98
CA ASP A 46 -12.76 -3.24 -6.40
C ASP A 46 -11.51 -3.79 -5.68
N LEU A 47 -10.61 -2.91 -5.21
CA LEU A 47 -9.45 -3.32 -4.43
C LEU A 47 -9.84 -3.85 -3.05
N LEU A 48 -11.04 -3.58 -2.58
CA LEU A 48 -11.53 -3.99 -1.25
C LEU A 48 -12.30 -5.31 -1.26
N LYS A 49 -12.78 -5.78 -2.41
CA LYS A 49 -13.73 -6.90 -2.50
C LYS A 49 -13.20 -8.19 -1.87
N HIS A 50 -11.92 -8.47 -1.99
CA HIS A 50 -11.30 -9.66 -1.42
C HIS A 50 -11.12 -9.60 0.09
N LYS A 51 -11.23 -8.42 0.67
CA LYS A 51 -11.09 -8.19 2.10
C LYS A 51 -12.43 -8.11 2.81
N LYS A 52 -13.53 -8.15 2.09
CA LYS A 52 -14.88 -7.94 2.61
C LYS A 52 -15.05 -6.58 3.31
N LEU A 53 -14.16 -5.63 3.05
CA LEU A 53 -14.19 -4.31 3.69
C LEU A 53 -15.18 -3.36 3.05
N MET A 54 -15.60 -3.61 1.79
CA MET A 54 -16.56 -2.74 1.11
C MET A 54 -17.95 -2.75 1.76
N PHE A 55 -18.21 -3.71 2.66
CA PHE A 55 -19.50 -3.85 3.35
C PHE A 55 -19.41 -3.63 4.86
N ARG A 56 -18.30 -3.11 5.35
CA ARG A 56 -18.08 -2.92 6.79
C ARG A 56 -17.66 -1.50 7.12
N GLY A 57 -17.92 -1.10 8.37
CA GLY A 57 -17.43 0.13 8.97
C GLY A 57 -17.72 1.36 8.13
N ASP A 58 -16.70 2.14 7.88
CA ASP A 58 -16.74 3.41 7.16
C ASP A 58 -16.59 3.29 5.65
N SER A 59 -16.74 2.12 5.06
CA SER A 59 -16.54 1.94 3.61
C SER A 59 -17.50 2.79 2.77
N ASN A 60 -18.70 3.09 3.31
CA ASN A 60 -19.69 3.89 2.61
C ASN A 60 -19.32 5.38 2.61
N ASN A 61 -19.26 5.99 1.41
CA ASN A 61 -18.91 7.41 1.22
C ASN A 61 -17.54 7.79 1.78
N ASN A 62 -16.64 6.83 1.92
CA ASN A 62 -15.26 7.08 2.35
C ASN A 62 -14.30 6.37 1.39
N LYS A 63 -13.82 7.13 0.41
CA LYS A 63 -12.96 6.62 -0.67
C LYS A 63 -11.69 5.94 -0.14
N TYR A 64 -11.14 6.42 0.96
CA TYR A 64 -9.84 5.97 1.45
C TYR A 64 -9.92 4.83 2.47
N TYR A 65 -11.09 4.56 3.01
CA TYR A 65 -11.27 3.52 4.01
C TYR A 65 -10.91 2.14 3.47
N GLY A 66 -10.12 1.40 4.23
CA GLY A 66 -9.73 0.03 3.91
C GLY A 66 -8.50 -0.09 3.00
N HIS A 67 -7.98 1.01 2.45
CA HIS A 67 -6.85 1.00 1.52
C HIS A 67 -5.48 1.26 2.17
N CYS A 68 -5.41 1.47 3.47
CA CYS A 68 -4.19 1.94 4.13
C CYS A 68 -3.01 0.99 3.97
N TYR A 69 -3.22 -0.31 4.11
CA TYR A 69 -2.16 -1.31 4.00
C TYR A 69 -1.59 -1.37 2.58
N HIS A 70 -2.44 -1.55 1.59
CA HIS A 70 -1.99 -1.71 0.20
C HIS A 70 -1.42 -0.42 -0.39
N SER A 71 -1.97 0.74 -0.03
CA SER A 71 -1.41 2.01 -0.47
C SER A 71 -0.04 2.27 0.14
N SER A 72 0.14 1.95 1.41
CA SER A 72 1.44 2.06 2.07
C SER A 72 2.46 1.09 1.48
N GLN A 73 2.06 -0.16 1.24
CA GLN A 73 2.96 -1.15 0.64
C GLN A 73 3.33 -0.78 -0.80
N ALA A 74 2.38 -0.31 -1.60
CA ALA A 74 2.65 0.16 -2.95
C ALA A 74 3.63 1.33 -2.95
N LEU A 75 3.42 2.33 -2.10
CA LEU A 75 4.32 3.46 -1.96
C LEU A 75 5.73 3.02 -1.58
N TYR A 76 5.84 2.09 -0.63
CA TYR A 76 7.13 1.54 -0.21
C TYR A 76 7.92 0.96 -1.39
N TYR A 77 7.28 0.18 -2.24
CA TYR A 77 7.96 -0.47 -3.37
C TYR A 77 8.17 0.45 -4.57
N LEU A 78 7.34 1.47 -4.76
CA LEU A 78 7.48 2.42 -5.87
C LEU A 78 8.69 3.35 -5.71
N MET A 79 9.14 3.58 -4.48
CA MET A 79 10.26 4.47 -4.20
C MET A 79 11.58 3.71 -4.19
N ASP A 80 12.63 4.35 -4.71
CA ASP A 80 13.99 3.81 -4.73
C ASP A 80 14.72 4.13 -3.43
N THR A 81 14.30 3.45 -2.34
CA THR A 81 14.90 3.62 -1.02
C THR A 81 14.58 2.43 -0.12
N LEU A 82 15.46 2.13 0.82
CA LEU A 82 15.23 1.19 1.91
C LEU A 82 14.98 1.90 3.25
N GLU A 83 14.90 3.22 3.24
CA GLU A 83 14.82 4.02 4.47
C GLU A 83 13.39 4.24 4.96
N LEU A 84 12.38 3.93 4.16
CA LEU A 84 10.99 4.03 4.58
C LEU A 84 10.63 2.93 5.56
N VAL A 85 10.01 3.30 6.66
CA VAL A 85 9.60 2.37 7.71
C VAL A 85 8.10 2.18 7.67
N SER A 86 7.65 0.92 7.62
CA SER A 86 6.23 0.61 7.72
C SER A 86 5.77 0.70 9.16
N MET A 87 4.69 1.46 9.38
CA MET A 87 4.13 1.76 10.69
C MET A 87 2.68 1.32 10.75
N SER A 88 2.22 0.94 11.92
CA SER A 88 0.80 0.72 12.16
C SER A 88 0.39 1.14 13.56
N GLY A 89 -0.88 1.46 13.73
CA GLY A 89 -1.45 1.82 15.01
C GLY A 89 -2.96 1.62 15.00
N GLU A 90 -3.53 1.39 16.18
CA GLU A 90 -4.96 1.22 16.33
C GLU A 90 -5.65 2.57 16.32
N ASP A 91 -6.71 2.70 15.50
CA ASP A 91 -7.47 3.94 15.35
C ASP A 91 -8.65 4.02 16.32
N TYR A 92 -9.46 5.10 16.20
CA TYR A 92 -10.60 5.33 17.08
C TYR A 92 -11.70 4.26 16.96
N ARG A 93 -11.70 3.48 15.85
CA ARG A 93 -12.64 2.38 15.61
C ARG A 93 -12.14 1.05 16.19
N GLY A 94 -10.91 1.01 16.71
CA GLY A 94 -10.27 -0.24 17.11
C GLY A 94 -9.68 -1.00 15.92
N GLU A 95 -9.53 -0.36 14.77
CA GLU A 95 -8.99 -0.95 13.56
C GLU A 95 -7.54 -0.52 13.35
N LYS A 96 -6.74 -1.40 12.76
CA LYS A 96 -5.34 -1.12 12.49
C LYS A 96 -5.21 -0.23 11.25
N HIS A 97 -4.50 0.89 11.40
CA HIS A 97 -4.14 1.80 10.31
C HIS A 97 -2.66 1.67 9.98
N TRP A 98 -2.31 1.77 8.70
CA TRP A 98 -0.94 1.66 8.20
C TRP A 98 -0.51 2.93 7.49
N TRP A 99 0.77 3.29 7.65
CA TRP A 99 1.43 4.39 6.96
C TRP A 99 2.92 4.13 6.86
N LEU A 100 3.64 5.01 6.17
CA LEU A 100 5.10 5.00 6.11
C LEU A 100 5.67 6.18 6.87
N GLN A 101 6.88 6.02 7.37
CA GLN A 101 7.59 7.08 8.08
C GLN A 101 9.06 7.08 7.68
N HIS A 102 9.65 8.27 7.57
CA HIS A 102 11.07 8.48 7.38
C HIS A 102 11.49 9.60 8.32
N ASN A 103 12.31 9.28 9.32
CA ASN A 103 12.61 10.18 10.43
C ASN A 103 11.30 10.67 11.07
N ASP A 104 11.07 11.98 11.12
CA ASP A 104 9.85 12.55 11.69
C ASP A 104 8.75 12.79 10.64
N ASN A 105 9.02 12.47 9.38
CA ASN A 105 8.05 12.67 8.29
C ASN A 105 7.12 11.46 8.16
N ILE A 106 5.82 11.73 8.11
CA ILE A 106 4.78 10.73 7.95
C ILE A 106 4.23 10.82 6.53
N TYR A 107 4.11 9.66 5.88
CA TYR A 107 3.57 9.52 4.52
C TYR A 107 2.38 8.56 4.56
N ASP A 108 1.18 9.13 4.48
CA ASP A 108 -0.07 8.41 4.66
C ASP A 108 -1.04 8.75 3.53
N CYS A 109 -1.17 7.82 2.58
CA CYS A 109 -2.02 8.00 1.40
C CYS A 109 -3.52 8.05 1.73
N THR A 110 -3.92 7.60 2.92
CA THR A 110 -5.32 7.44 3.28
C THR A 110 -5.72 8.18 4.56
N ALA A 111 -4.94 9.19 4.94
CA ALA A 111 -5.21 10.01 6.14
C ALA A 111 -6.59 10.68 6.08
N GLU A 112 -7.05 11.03 4.88
CA GLU A 112 -8.32 11.70 4.65
C GLU A 112 -9.52 10.89 5.15
N GLN A 113 -9.40 9.56 5.27
CA GLN A 113 -10.48 8.75 5.85
C GLN A 113 -10.83 9.17 7.28
N TYR A 114 -9.85 9.73 8.00
CA TYR A 114 -10.04 10.24 9.35
C TYR A 114 -10.52 11.69 9.34
N TYR A 115 -9.89 12.54 8.55
CA TYR A 115 -10.23 13.96 8.50
C TYR A 115 -11.67 14.17 8.03
N GLU A 116 -12.15 13.38 7.10
CA GLU A 116 -13.54 13.42 6.61
C GLU A 116 -14.56 13.08 7.71
N ARG A 117 -14.13 12.44 8.79
CA ARG A 117 -14.96 12.09 9.95
C ARG A 117 -14.66 12.97 11.16
N GLY A 118 -13.87 14.04 11.01
CA GLY A 118 -13.46 14.91 12.11
C GLY A 118 -12.56 14.20 13.13
N LYS A 119 -11.80 13.20 12.69
CA LYS A 119 -10.89 12.43 13.53
C LYS A 119 -9.46 12.62 13.07
N LEU A 120 -8.51 12.26 13.92
CA LEU A 120 -7.08 12.26 13.60
C LEU A 120 -6.60 10.84 13.35
N PRO A 121 -5.65 10.64 12.42
CA PRO A 121 -4.99 9.33 12.27
C PRO A 121 -4.26 8.94 13.57
N PRO A 122 -4.11 7.62 13.83
CA PRO A 122 -3.57 7.15 15.10
C PRO A 122 -2.03 7.14 15.17
N TYR A 123 -1.38 8.22 14.73
CA TYR A 123 0.09 8.28 14.67
C TYR A 123 0.73 8.17 16.05
N HIS A 124 0.07 8.66 17.08
CA HIS A 124 0.54 8.58 18.46
C HIS A 124 0.60 7.14 19.01
N ASN A 125 -0.17 6.22 18.39
CA ASN A 125 -0.15 4.79 18.71
C ASN A 125 0.78 4.00 17.78
N GLY A 126 1.54 4.69 16.94
CA GLY A 126 2.34 4.08 15.89
C GLY A 126 3.49 3.25 16.41
N LYS A 127 3.71 2.12 15.78
CA LYS A 127 4.85 1.25 16.01
C LYS A 127 5.34 0.67 14.69
N LYS A 128 6.63 0.37 14.60
CA LYS A 128 7.18 -0.36 13.45
C LYS A 128 6.44 -1.69 13.29
N SER A 129 6.00 -2.00 12.09
CA SER A 129 5.20 -3.20 11.83
C SER A 129 5.66 -3.85 10.54
N LYS A 130 5.87 -5.16 10.60
CA LYS A 130 6.26 -5.94 9.42
C LYS A 130 5.06 -6.16 8.53
N TRP A 131 5.31 -6.14 7.21
CA TRP A 131 4.28 -6.50 6.24
C TRP A 131 3.79 -7.93 6.48
N TYR A 132 2.50 -8.16 6.24
CA TYR A 132 1.91 -9.49 6.33
C TYR A 132 2.42 -10.41 5.21
N GLY A 133 2.21 -11.71 5.40
CA GLY A 133 2.51 -12.70 4.36
C GLY A 133 3.99 -12.90 4.14
N TRP A 134 4.69 -13.28 5.18
CA TRP A 134 6.14 -13.46 5.20
C TRP A 134 6.74 -14.09 3.94
N LYS A 135 6.09 -15.12 3.35
CA LYS A 135 6.54 -15.77 2.11
C LYS A 135 5.95 -15.12 0.84
N GLN A 136 4.93 -14.31 0.97
CA GLN A 136 4.12 -13.82 -0.14
C GLN A 136 4.03 -12.29 -0.16
N ARG A 137 5.09 -11.64 0.23
CA ARG A 137 5.22 -10.18 0.13
C ARG A 137 5.81 -9.77 -1.20
N PRO A 138 5.35 -8.67 -1.79
CA PRO A 138 4.17 -7.90 -1.40
C PRO A 138 2.88 -8.62 -1.74
N GLN A 139 1.76 -8.15 -1.20
CA GLN A 139 0.47 -8.76 -1.50
C GLN A 139 0.01 -8.43 -2.91
N GLN A 140 -0.86 -9.29 -3.46
CA GLN A 140 -1.34 -9.20 -4.84
C GLN A 140 -2.00 -7.84 -5.13
N ILE A 141 -2.84 -7.36 -4.23
CA ILE A 141 -3.53 -6.07 -4.40
C ILE A 141 -2.53 -4.91 -4.45
N SER A 142 -1.46 -4.97 -3.66
CA SER A 142 -0.41 -3.96 -3.70
C SER A 142 0.30 -3.94 -5.05
N LEU A 143 0.57 -5.11 -5.63
CA LEU A 143 1.13 -5.21 -6.99
C LEU A 143 0.18 -4.65 -8.04
N ASP A 144 -1.12 -4.96 -7.94
CA ASP A 144 -2.13 -4.42 -8.85
C ASP A 144 -2.17 -2.90 -8.79
N LEU A 145 -2.07 -2.33 -7.60
CA LEU A 145 -2.03 -0.89 -7.40
C LEU A 145 -0.78 -0.26 -8.01
N ILE A 146 0.39 -0.90 -7.84
CA ILE A 146 1.64 -0.45 -8.45
C ILE A 146 1.50 -0.38 -9.98
N VAL A 147 0.96 -1.42 -10.58
CA VAL A 147 0.76 -1.47 -12.05
C VAL A 147 -0.18 -0.37 -12.51
N ARG A 148 -1.26 -0.10 -11.76
CA ARG A 148 -2.18 1.00 -12.07
C ARG A 148 -1.51 2.36 -12.02
N VAL A 149 -0.68 2.58 -11.01
CA VAL A 149 0.05 3.86 -10.83
C VAL A 149 1.00 4.11 -11.98
N LEU A 150 1.74 3.09 -12.39
CA LEU A 150 2.77 3.20 -13.44
C LEU A 150 2.17 3.25 -14.84
N GLY A 151 1.05 2.56 -15.07
CA GLY A 151 0.49 2.36 -16.40
C GLY A 151 1.20 1.26 -17.17
N ASN A 152 0.49 0.64 -18.12
CA ASN A 152 0.97 -0.55 -18.82
C ASN A 152 2.24 -0.32 -19.64
N ASP A 153 2.47 0.92 -20.11
CA ASP A 153 3.64 1.25 -20.93
C ASP A 153 4.94 1.38 -20.13
N ASN A 154 4.84 1.51 -18.79
CA ASN A 154 5.96 1.76 -17.91
C ASN A 154 6.29 0.58 -16.99
N VAL A 155 5.67 -0.56 -17.21
CA VAL A 155 5.85 -1.73 -16.35
C VAL A 155 5.81 -3.01 -17.16
N GLN A 156 6.67 -3.96 -16.78
CA GLN A 156 6.58 -5.34 -17.26
C GLN A 156 5.92 -6.15 -16.15
N ASP A 157 4.78 -6.72 -16.44
CA ASP A 157 4.01 -7.53 -15.49
C ASP A 157 3.80 -8.93 -16.08
N THR A 158 4.55 -9.89 -15.54
CA THR A 158 4.40 -11.29 -15.93
C THR A 158 3.54 -11.98 -14.88
N ALA A 159 2.24 -11.81 -14.99
CA ALA A 159 1.28 -12.50 -14.15
C ALA A 159 1.13 -13.96 -14.59
N LEU A 160 1.03 -14.82 -13.62
CA LEU A 160 0.74 -16.24 -13.84
C LEU A 160 -0.69 -16.56 -13.46
#